data_e6b27d639dd625fd216f79d5ead8d4ab
#
_entry.id   e6b27d639dd625fd216f79d5ead8d4ab
#
_cell.length_a   1.000
_cell.length_b   1.000
_cell.length_c   1.000
_cell.angle_alpha   90.00
_cell.angle_beta   90.00
_cell.angle_gamma   90.00
#
_symmetry.space_group_name_H-M   'P 1'
#
loop_
_entity.id
_entity.type
_entity.pdbx_description
1 polymer ?
#
loop_
_entity_poly.entity_id
_entity_poly.type
_entity_poly.pdbx_seq_one_letter_code
_entity_poly.pdbx_strand_id
1 'polypeptide(L)'
;MEKLRHIALSVSDPEAAACFFEQAFGMTRAGRAMRGWYMTDGVMNVALLNFKDEAVPGYEKLKDVRGVIHFGMWVDNLEAAEKRVVAAGGTYLTGRKETDPNVFYEVKYRTPDGIVFDITESGWKGAVKNVAPAQD
;
A
#
# COMPACT_ATOMS: atom_id res chain seq x y z
N MET A 1 -7.67 -8.17 14.11
CA MET A 1 -8.42 -7.03 13.58
C MET A 1 -7.64 -6.39 12.44
N GLU A 2 -8.33 -6.02 11.41
CA GLU A 2 -7.72 -5.40 10.23
C GLU A 2 -7.11 -4.04 10.57
N LYS A 3 -5.99 -3.72 9.93
CA LYS A 3 -5.22 -2.49 10.19
C LYS A 3 -4.91 -1.78 8.88
N LEU A 4 -5.15 -0.47 8.86
CA LEU A 4 -4.64 0.39 7.80
C LEU A 4 -3.12 0.50 7.99
N ARG A 5 -2.34 0.01 7.02
CA ARG A 5 -0.87 -0.04 7.15
C ARG A 5 -0.10 0.36 5.91
N HIS A 6 -0.79 0.77 4.86
CA HIS A 6 -0.14 1.13 3.61
C HIS A 6 -0.86 2.28 2.92
N ILE A 7 -0.08 3.21 2.40
CA ILE A 7 -0.53 4.20 1.42
C ILE A 7 0.49 4.25 0.27
N ALA A 8 0.00 4.46 -0.93
CA ALA A 8 0.86 4.68 -2.09
C ALA A 8 0.66 6.09 -2.63
N LEU A 9 1.77 6.75 -2.87
CA LEU A 9 1.81 8.08 -3.45
C LEU A 9 2.40 8.01 -4.85
N SER A 10 1.72 8.64 -5.81
CA SER A 10 2.31 8.91 -7.11
C SER A 10 3.11 10.21 -7.03
N VAL A 11 4.40 10.13 -7.33
CA VAL A 11 5.34 11.25 -7.21
C VAL A 11 6.13 11.40 -8.51
N SER A 12 6.66 12.60 -8.77
CA SER A 12 7.45 12.84 -9.98
C SER A 12 8.86 12.23 -9.90
N ASP A 13 9.46 12.25 -8.71
CA ASP A 13 10.81 11.76 -8.46
C ASP A 13 10.84 11.04 -7.10
N PRO A 14 10.80 9.69 -7.10
CA PRO A 14 10.80 8.94 -5.85
C PRO A 14 12.01 9.18 -4.96
N GLU A 15 13.19 9.41 -5.53
CA GLU A 15 14.39 9.69 -4.75
C GLU A 15 14.28 11.04 -4.04
N ALA A 16 13.86 12.08 -4.74
CA ALA A 16 13.64 13.40 -4.14
C ALA A 16 12.54 13.36 -3.08
N ALA A 17 11.47 12.62 -3.34
CA ALA A 17 10.39 12.43 -2.37
C ALA A 17 10.88 11.71 -1.12
N ALA A 18 11.67 10.64 -1.28
CA ALA A 18 12.25 9.91 -0.14
C ALA A 18 13.14 10.83 0.72
N CYS A 19 13.99 11.65 0.08
CA CYS A 19 14.82 12.63 0.80
C CYS A 19 13.94 13.63 1.58
N PHE A 20 12.85 14.08 1.00
CA PHE A 20 11.91 14.98 1.68
C PHE A 20 11.33 14.32 2.94
N PHE A 21 10.82 13.10 2.83
CA PHE A 21 10.24 12.39 4.00
C PHE A 21 11.27 12.08 5.08
N GLU A 22 12.52 11.79 4.67
CA GLU A 22 13.62 11.61 5.62
C GLU A 22 13.93 12.89 6.37
N GLN A 23 14.10 13.99 5.66
CA GLN A 23 14.51 15.28 6.23
C GLN A 23 13.40 15.96 7.03
N ALA A 24 12.16 15.93 6.51
CA ALA A 24 11.04 16.61 7.13
C ALA A 24 10.49 15.88 8.35
N PHE A 25 10.44 14.53 8.31
CA PHE A 25 9.72 13.74 9.30
C PHE A 25 10.57 12.64 9.96
N GLY A 26 11.83 12.48 9.58
CA GLY A 26 12.67 11.43 10.11
C GLY A 26 12.23 10.02 9.73
N MET A 27 11.45 9.88 8.66
CA MET A 27 11.08 8.56 8.16
C MET A 27 12.29 7.84 7.59
N THR A 28 12.25 6.51 7.55
CA THR A 28 13.35 5.71 7.05
C THR A 28 12.94 4.93 5.80
N ARG A 29 13.92 4.60 4.97
CA ARG A 29 13.71 3.76 3.80
C ARG A 29 13.60 2.30 4.25
N ALA A 30 12.46 1.67 3.96
CA ALA A 30 12.23 0.27 4.30
C ALA A 30 12.70 -0.68 3.18
N GLY A 31 12.89 -0.17 1.98
CA GLY A 31 13.38 -0.93 0.84
C GLY A 31 13.03 -0.31 -0.50
N ARG A 32 13.62 -0.90 -1.56
CA ARG A 32 13.31 -0.50 -2.94
C ARG A 32 11.98 -1.08 -3.38
N ALA A 33 11.19 -0.27 -4.06
CA ALA A 33 10.04 -0.72 -4.82
C ALA A 33 10.42 -0.79 -6.31
N MET A 34 9.67 -1.54 -7.10
CA MET A 34 9.93 -1.65 -8.53
C MET A 34 9.91 -0.28 -9.22
N ARG A 35 9.11 0.67 -8.72
CA ARG A 35 8.93 2.00 -9.31
C ARG A 35 9.29 3.14 -8.35
N GLY A 36 10.07 2.86 -7.32
CA GLY A 36 10.46 3.86 -6.35
C GLY A 36 10.95 3.31 -5.04
N TRP A 37 10.46 3.89 -3.95
CA TRP A 37 10.90 3.57 -2.60
C TRP A 37 9.73 3.25 -1.68
N TYR A 38 9.97 2.33 -0.74
CA TYR A 38 9.11 2.16 0.44
C TYR A 38 9.73 2.90 1.61
N MET A 39 8.92 3.76 2.23
CA MET A 39 9.27 4.48 3.46
C MET A 39 8.48 3.92 4.63
N THR A 40 8.97 4.15 5.84
CA THR A 40 8.21 3.81 7.05
C THR A 40 8.42 4.85 8.15
N ASP A 41 7.39 5.04 8.96
CA ASP A 41 7.45 5.79 10.22
C ASP A 41 7.62 4.86 11.43
N GLY A 42 7.84 3.57 11.18
CA GLY A 42 7.91 2.53 12.21
C GLY A 42 6.63 1.69 12.34
N VAL A 43 5.54 2.11 11.73
CA VAL A 43 4.23 1.43 11.76
C VAL A 43 3.64 1.28 10.37
N MET A 44 3.62 2.36 9.59
CA MET A 44 3.05 2.41 8.25
C MET A 44 4.11 2.16 7.19
N ASN A 45 3.67 1.54 6.09
CA ASN A 45 4.40 1.55 4.83
C ASN A 45 3.86 2.67 3.95
N VAL A 46 4.74 3.48 3.41
CA VAL A 46 4.42 4.52 2.43
C VAL A 46 5.22 4.26 1.17
N ALA A 47 4.54 3.93 0.07
CA ALA A 47 5.19 3.73 -1.22
C ALA A 47 5.27 5.06 -1.98
N LEU A 48 6.46 5.40 -2.46
CA LEU A 48 6.72 6.58 -3.28
C LEU A 48 7.04 6.07 -4.69
N LEU A 49 6.11 6.23 -5.62
CA LEU A 49 6.15 5.54 -6.91
C LEU A 49 6.02 6.53 -8.08
N ASN A 50 6.74 6.24 -9.16
CA ASN A 50 6.54 6.88 -10.44
C ASN A 50 6.32 5.80 -11.51
N PHE A 51 5.12 5.76 -12.07
CA PHE A 51 4.74 4.74 -13.07
C PHE A 51 5.13 5.13 -14.49
N LYS A 52 5.61 6.35 -14.69
CA LYS A 52 5.95 6.88 -16.03
C LYS A 52 4.77 6.71 -16.99
N ASP A 53 4.98 6.06 -18.14
CA ASP A 53 3.94 5.82 -19.14
C ASP A 53 3.28 4.44 -19.02
N GLU A 54 3.56 3.70 -17.93
CA GLU A 54 2.99 2.37 -17.75
C GLU A 54 1.48 2.41 -17.55
N ALA A 55 0.80 1.49 -18.19
CA ALA A 55 -0.62 1.23 -17.90
C ALA A 55 -0.73 0.45 -16.58
N VAL A 56 -1.52 0.95 -15.67
CA VAL A 56 -1.74 0.34 -14.36
C VAL A 56 -3.23 0.09 -14.17
N PRO A 57 -3.65 -1.15 -13.87
CA PRO A 57 -5.06 -1.46 -13.66
C PRO A 57 -5.69 -0.54 -12.61
N GLY A 58 -6.85 0.04 -12.96
CA GLY A 58 -7.60 0.90 -12.07
C GLY A 58 -7.24 2.38 -12.14
N TYR A 59 -6.23 2.75 -12.92
CA TYR A 59 -5.78 4.13 -13.00
C TYR A 59 -5.62 4.59 -14.46
N GLU A 60 -6.06 5.80 -14.75
CA GLU A 60 -5.78 6.48 -16.00
C GLU A 60 -4.67 7.52 -15.79
N LYS A 61 -3.68 7.53 -16.68
CA LYS A 61 -2.63 8.57 -16.73
C LYS A 61 -1.93 8.83 -15.40
N LEU A 62 -1.49 7.78 -14.71
CA LEU A 62 -0.78 7.92 -13.42
C LEU A 62 0.44 8.82 -13.47
N LYS A 63 1.11 8.92 -14.63
CA LYS A 63 2.27 9.80 -14.80
C LYS A 63 1.96 11.27 -14.49
N ASP A 64 0.72 11.69 -14.68
CA ASP A 64 0.27 13.06 -14.47
C ASP A 64 -0.38 13.27 -13.10
N VAL A 65 -0.54 12.20 -12.33
CA VAL A 65 -1.15 12.25 -11.00
C VAL A 65 -0.08 12.45 -9.93
N ARG A 66 -0.36 13.33 -8.98
CA ARG A 66 0.46 13.50 -7.76
C ARG A 66 -0.45 13.34 -6.55
N GLY A 67 0.04 12.61 -5.54
CA GLY A 67 -0.70 12.38 -4.30
C GLY A 67 -1.05 10.94 -4.06
N VAL A 68 -1.96 10.72 -3.11
CA VAL A 68 -2.38 9.38 -2.70
C VAL A 68 -3.19 8.72 -3.80
N ILE A 69 -2.78 7.51 -4.22
CA ILE A 69 -3.46 6.75 -5.27
C ILE A 69 -4.19 5.51 -4.74
N HIS A 70 -3.75 4.95 -3.63
CA HIS A 70 -4.47 3.89 -2.94
C HIS A 70 -4.01 3.76 -1.49
N PHE A 71 -4.82 3.08 -0.70
CA PHE A 71 -4.47 2.66 0.66
C PHE A 71 -4.47 1.14 0.76
N GLY A 72 -3.95 0.60 1.86
CA GLY A 72 -3.89 -0.83 2.06
C GLY A 72 -4.23 -1.27 3.47
N MET A 73 -4.99 -2.36 3.55
CA MET A 73 -5.41 -2.99 4.81
C MET A 73 -4.66 -4.29 5.03
N TRP A 74 -4.04 -4.42 6.17
CA TRP A 74 -3.42 -5.68 6.59
C TRP A 74 -4.46 -6.47 7.37
N VAL A 75 -4.88 -7.60 6.80
CA VAL A 75 -5.97 -8.44 7.32
C VAL A 75 -5.41 -9.70 7.97
N ASP A 76 -6.20 -10.33 8.82
CA ASP A 76 -5.79 -11.55 9.51
C ASP A 76 -5.85 -12.77 8.58
N ASN A 77 -6.88 -12.84 7.74
CA ASN A 77 -7.08 -13.92 6.78
C ASN A 77 -7.58 -13.32 5.47
N LEU A 78 -6.78 -13.48 4.41
CA LEU A 78 -7.07 -12.85 3.12
C LEU A 78 -8.38 -13.38 2.51
N GLU A 79 -8.57 -14.68 2.48
CA GLU A 79 -9.76 -15.28 1.87
C GLU A 79 -11.05 -14.81 2.57
N ALA A 80 -11.05 -14.81 3.91
CA ALA A 80 -12.19 -14.32 4.67
C ALA A 80 -12.42 -12.82 4.45
N ALA A 81 -11.35 -12.03 4.37
CA ALA A 81 -11.45 -10.59 4.10
C ALA A 81 -11.99 -10.31 2.70
N GLU A 82 -11.57 -11.06 1.69
CA GLU A 82 -12.07 -10.92 0.33
C GLU A 82 -13.58 -11.16 0.26
N LYS A 83 -14.05 -12.19 0.96
CA LYS A 83 -15.50 -12.49 1.04
C LYS A 83 -16.28 -11.32 1.68
N ARG A 84 -15.75 -10.75 2.77
CA ARG A 84 -16.38 -9.59 3.43
C ARG A 84 -16.38 -8.36 2.52
N VAL A 85 -15.28 -8.11 1.81
CA VAL A 85 -15.16 -6.99 0.87
C VAL A 85 -16.22 -7.08 -0.22
N VAL A 86 -16.36 -8.25 -0.85
CA VAL A 86 -17.36 -8.47 -1.91
C VAL A 86 -18.78 -8.34 -1.35
N ALA A 87 -19.06 -8.93 -0.19
CA ALA A 87 -20.36 -8.85 0.45
C ALA A 87 -20.73 -7.40 0.82
N ALA A 88 -19.73 -6.57 1.13
CA ALA A 88 -19.94 -5.16 1.47
C ALA A 88 -20.02 -4.23 0.23
N GLY A 89 -19.90 -4.76 -0.97
CA GLY A 89 -20.01 -3.99 -2.22
C GLY A 89 -18.68 -3.65 -2.89
N GLY A 90 -17.57 -4.18 -2.41
CA GLY A 90 -16.28 -4.05 -3.05
C GLY A 90 -16.17 -4.86 -4.33
N THR A 91 -15.39 -4.37 -5.29
CA THR A 91 -15.20 -5.00 -6.60
C THR A 91 -13.73 -5.37 -6.80
N TYR A 92 -13.48 -6.63 -7.13
CA TYR A 92 -12.12 -7.10 -7.44
C TYR A 92 -11.54 -6.34 -8.64
N LEU A 93 -10.28 -5.94 -8.53
CA LEU A 93 -9.56 -5.24 -9.59
C LEU A 93 -8.44 -6.10 -10.18
N THR A 94 -7.47 -6.48 -9.36
CA THR A 94 -6.30 -7.25 -9.82
C THR A 94 -5.55 -7.86 -8.63
N GLY A 95 -4.50 -8.61 -8.95
CA GLY A 95 -3.64 -9.26 -7.97
C GLY A 95 -4.08 -10.68 -7.66
N ARG A 96 -3.23 -11.38 -6.96
CA ARG A 96 -3.47 -12.76 -6.56
C ARG A 96 -2.75 -13.07 -5.26
N LYS A 97 -3.24 -14.07 -4.58
CA LYS A 97 -2.60 -14.61 -3.38
C LYS A 97 -1.39 -15.45 -3.80
N GLU A 98 -0.22 -15.14 -3.24
CA GLU A 98 0.94 -16.01 -3.31
C GLU A 98 0.93 -17.00 -2.14
N THR A 99 1.56 -18.14 -2.32
CA THR A 99 1.59 -19.18 -1.29
C THR A 99 2.85 -19.15 -0.43
N ASP A 100 3.87 -18.39 -0.85
CA ASP A 100 5.12 -18.26 -0.11
C ASP A 100 4.96 -17.24 1.01
N PRO A 101 5.11 -17.64 2.29
CA PRO A 101 4.96 -16.73 3.43
C PRO A 101 6.06 -15.65 3.51
N ASN A 102 7.14 -15.79 2.74
CA ASN A 102 8.23 -14.80 2.69
C ASN A 102 8.01 -13.73 1.62
N VAL A 103 6.97 -13.86 0.82
CA VAL A 103 6.65 -12.90 -0.25
C VAL A 103 5.53 -11.97 0.22
N PHE A 104 5.78 -10.68 0.13
CA PHE A 104 4.72 -9.67 0.34
C PHE A 104 3.82 -9.66 -0.90
N TYR A 105 2.58 -10.02 -0.71
CA TYR A 105 1.59 -10.03 -1.78
C TYR A 105 0.37 -9.23 -1.39
N GLU A 106 -0.33 -8.72 -2.40
CA GLU A 106 -1.51 -7.90 -2.21
C GLU A 106 -2.52 -8.16 -3.31
N VAL A 107 -3.79 -8.04 -2.97
CA VAL A 107 -4.91 -8.10 -3.90
C VAL A 107 -5.59 -6.74 -3.91
N LYS A 108 -5.94 -6.24 -5.09
CA LYS A 108 -6.55 -4.93 -5.25
C LYS A 108 -8.04 -5.04 -5.51
N TYR A 109 -8.77 -4.17 -4.83
CA TYR A 109 -10.21 -4.01 -4.94
C TYR A 109 -10.55 -2.54 -5.11
N ARG A 110 -11.79 -2.26 -5.45
CA ARG A 110 -12.38 -0.93 -5.39
C ARG A 110 -13.48 -0.89 -4.34
N THR A 111 -13.57 0.21 -3.62
CA THR A 111 -14.72 0.51 -2.76
C THR A 111 -15.95 0.78 -3.63
N PRO A 112 -17.17 0.84 -3.05
CA PRO A 112 -18.36 1.25 -3.78
C PRO A 112 -18.24 2.60 -4.51
N ASP A 113 -17.43 3.53 -3.99
CA ASP A 113 -17.14 4.80 -4.65
C ASP A 113 -16.03 4.72 -5.71
N GLY A 114 -15.46 3.54 -5.94
CA GLY A 114 -14.41 3.35 -6.94
C GLY A 114 -12.98 3.62 -6.46
N ILE A 115 -12.77 3.80 -5.15
CA ILE A 115 -11.45 4.05 -4.58
C ILE A 115 -10.66 2.73 -4.55
N VAL A 116 -9.46 2.74 -5.11
CA VAL A 116 -8.58 1.55 -5.12
C VAL A 116 -7.97 1.32 -3.74
N PHE A 117 -7.97 0.08 -3.29
CA PHE A 117 -7.27 -0.32 -2.09
C PHE A 117 -6.68 -1.73 -2.23
N ASP A 118 -5.62 -1.97 -1.46
CA ASP A 118 -4.99 -3.27 -1.37
C ASP A 118 -5.42 -3.97 -0.09
N ILE A 119 -5.48 -5.29 -0.14
CA ILE A 119 -5.54 -6.12 1.06
C ILE A 119 -4.43 -7.17 1.00
N THR A 120 -3.86 -7.47 2.16
CA THR A 120 -2.81 -8.47 2.32
C THR A 120 -2.91 -9.14 3.69
N GLU A 121 -2.48 -10.38 3.80
CA GLU A 121 -2.23 -11.02 5.09
C GLU A 121 -0.74 -11.14 5.40
N SER A 122 0.14 -10.83 4.44
CA SER A 122 1.60 -10.89 4.60
C SER A 122 2.24 -9.54 4.96
N GLY A 123 1.54 -8.42 4.80
CA GLY A 123 2.03 -7.09 5.12
C GLY A 123 2.79 -6.39 4.02
N TRP A 124 3.52 -5.34 4.40
CA TRP A 124 4.38 -4.53 3.55
C TRP A 124 5.71 -4.26 4.25
N LYS A 125 6.77 -4.04 3.49
CA LYS A 125 8.10 -3.71 4.03
C LYS A 125 8.01 -2.50 4.97
N GLY A 126 8.52 -2.65 6.19
CA GLY A 126 8.54 -1.60 7.21
C GLY A 126 7.21 -1.40 7.94
N ALA A 127 6.13 -2.06 7.55
CA ALA A 127 4.87 -2.00 8.26
C ALA A 127 4.86 -2.93 9.47
N VAL A 128 4.19 -2.51 10.55
CA VAL A 128 3.98 -3.30 11.76
C VAL A 128 2.48 -3.40 11.99
N LYS A 129 1.94 -4.63 11.96
CA LYS A 129 0.49 -4.83 12.07
C LYS A 129 -0.04 -4.45 13.45
N ASN A 130 0.54 -5.04 14.49
CA ASN A 130 0.06 -4.87 15.86
C ASN A 130 1.05 -4.02 16.64
N VAL A 131 0.57 -2.91 17.16
CA VAL A 131 1.36 -1.96 17.94
C VAL A 131 0.86 -1.99 19.38
N ALA A 132 1.79 -2.15 20.33
CA ALA A 132 1.43 -2.07 21.75
C ALA A 132 0.94 -0.65 22.08
N PRO A 133 -0.10 -0.51 22.94
CA PRO A 133 -0.50 0.80 23.44
C PRO A 133 0.68 1.51 24.09
N ALA A 134 0.74 2.83 23.93
CA ALA A 134 1.71 3.63 24.67
C ALA A 134 1.51 3.42 26.17
N GLN A 135 2.59 3.23 26.91
CA GLN A 135 2.54 3.18 28.36
C GLN A 135 2.65 4.62 28.87
N ASP A 136 1.66 5.02 29.66
CA ASP A 136 1.65 6.33 30.33
C ASP A 136 2.72 6.40 31.45
#